data_ee458947323aaf3a86ad9ffd977cc19b
#
_entry.id   ee458947323aaf3a86ad9ffd977cc19b
#
_cell.length_a   1.000
_cell.length_b   1.000
_cell.length_c   1.000
_cell.angle_alpha   90.00
_cell.angle_beta   90.00
_cell.angle_gamma   90.00
#
_symmetry.space_group_name_H-M   'P 1'
#
loop_
_entity.id
_entity.type
_entity.pdbx_description
1 polymer ?
#
loop_
_entity_poly.entity_id
_entity_poly.type
_entity_poly.pdbx_seq_one_letter_code
_entity_poly.pdbx_strand_id
1 'polypeptide(L)'
;WSFTMINCYYFKETLLYIFMKFSSESHKNNLFFFLTTDVAEVFTAYVELSYYLASQITTIFIGCQFFFFLSAGLYVFEYVYLKNIILTITICWIICIFILNNFIFPVSWSFFLEFQKYLSFQNLTFYFEVKLNEYLIFYKSIYYLCSLVFQAMVLFFIFLDLFKTNLLIIKKFRKFFYFFFFIFSTFLTPPEVVYQLAIGVCMITIYELIILCMIFQIELVNIKSTIN
;
A
#
# COMPACT_ATOMS: atom_id res chain seq x y z
N TRP A 1 7.17 18.85 -9.06
CA TRP A 1 6.51 17.84 -9.90
C TRP A 1 7.20 17.69 -11.26
N SER A 2 7.36 18.74 -12.08
CA SER A 2 8.02 18.65 -13.39
C SER A 2 9.45 18.11 -13.31
N PHE A 3 10.23 18.53 -12.35
CA PHE A 3 11.59 18.02 -12.11
C PHE A 3 11.61 16.53 -11.73
N THR A 4 10.71 16.10 -10.86
CA THR A 4 10.60 14.68 -10.49
C THR A 4 10.12 13.83 -11.66
N MET A 5 9.22 14.34 -12.50
CA MET A 5 8.74 13.67 -13.70
C MET A 5 9.88 13.44 -14.70
N ILE A 6 10.72 14.42 -14.95
CA ILE A 6 11.87 14.33 -15.88
C ILE A 6 12.86 13.28 -15.36
N ASN A 7 13.17 13.29 -14.05
CA ASN A 7 14.06 12.30 -13.47
C ASN A 7 13.49 10.88 -13.55
N CYS A 8 12.21 10.68 -13.25
CA CYS A 8 11.57 9.37 -13.39
C CYS A 8 11.57 8.89 -14.85
N TYR A 9 11.33 9.79 -15.80
CA TYR A 9 11.36 9.46 -17.21
C TYR A 9 12.78 9.11 -17.71
N TYR A 10 13.82 9.72 -17.16
CA TYR A 10 15.20 9.36 -17.47
C TYR A 10 15.52 7.92 -17.09
N PHE A 11 15.01 7.44 -15.95
CA PHE A 11 15.19 6.07 -15.48
C PHE A 11 14.07 5.11 -15.88
N LYS A 12 13.27 5.42 -16.91
CA LYS A 12 12.08 4.67 -17.33
C LYS A 12 12.28 3.17 -17.50
N GLU A 13 13.40 2.75 -18.12
CA GLU A 13 13.68 1.34 -18.39
C GLU A 13 13.97 0.54 -17.11
N THR A 14 14.78 1.10 -16.22
CA THR A 14 15.09 0.50 -14.93
C THR A 14 13.85 0.42 -14.04
N LEU A 15 13.01 1.43 -14.07
CA LEU A 15 11.74 1.46 -13.34
C LEU A 15 10.79 0.40 -13.88
N LEU A 16 10.60 0.32 -15.18
CA LEU A 16 9.76 -0.71 -15.79
C LEU A 16 10.27 -2.11 -15.45
N TYR A 17 11.60 -2.34 -15.53
CA TYR A 17 12.20 -3.61 -15.15
C TYR A 17 11.90 -3.99 -13.69
N ILE A 18 12.02 -3.06 -12.75
CA ILE A 18 11.71 -3.31 -11.34
C ILE A 18 10.25 -3.72 -11.17
N PHE A 19 9.32 -3.01 -11.82
CA PHE A 19 7.89 -3.33 -11.75
C PHE A 19 7.56 -4.69 -12.36
N MET A 20 8.23 -5.06 -13.48
CA MET A 20 8.05 -6.36 -14.12
C MET A 20 8.71 -7.50 -13.32
N LYS A 21 9.76 -7.23 -12.55
CA LYS A 21 10.46 -8.24 -11.77
C LYS A 21 9.54 -8.95 -10.77
N PHE A 22 8.60 -8.23 -10.16
CA PHE A 22 7.64 -8.82 -9.23
C PHE A 22 6.72 -9.87 -9.88
N SER A 23 6.44 -9.75 -11.17
CA SER A 23 5.68 -10.76 -11.93
C SER A 23 6.55 -11.93 -12.35
N SER A 24 7.85 -11.72 -12.61
CA SER A 24 8.76 -12.76 -13.10
C SER A 24 9.25 -13.71 -12.00
N GLU A 25 9.34 -13.26 -10.76
CA GLU A 25 9.76 -14.10 -9.62
C GLU A 25 8.78 -15.23 -9.30
N SER A 26 7.51 -15.10 -9.68
CA SER A 26 6.51 -16.15 -9.56
C SER A 26 6.72 -17.32 -10.53
N HIS A 27 7.50 -17.14 -11.60
CA HIS A 27 7.84 -18.14 -12.62
C HIS A 27 9.33 -18.40 -12.68
N LYS A 28 9.82 -19.36 -11.91
CA LYS A 28 11.25 -19.70 -11.85
C LYS A 28 11.87 -20.22 -13.17
N ASN A 29 11.10 -20.58 -14.19
CA ASN A 29 11.61 -21.31 -15.37
C ASN A 29 11.17 -20.81 -16.75
N ASN A 30 10.38 -19.76 -16.90
CA ASN A 30 9.95 -19.29 -18.23
C ASN A 30 10.25 -17.80 -18.41
N LEU A 31 10.77 -17.48 -19.60
CA LEU A 31 10.90 -16.09 -20.04
C LEU A 31 9.50 -15.47 -20.11
N PHE A 32 9.28 -14.43 -19.37
CA PHE A 32 8.01 -13.69 -19.38
C PHE A 32 8.02 -12.72 -20.56
N PHE A 33 7.03 -12.85 -21.44
CA PHE A 33 6.83 -11.93 -22.55
C PHE A 33 5.56 -11.13 -22.30
N PHE A 34 5.66 -9.81 -22.44
CA PHE A 34 4.49 -8.95 -22.45
C PHE A 34 4.11 -8.68 -23.90
N LEU A 35 2.82 -8.82 -24.21
CA LEU A 35 2.28 -8.50 -25.50
C LEU A 35 2.08 -6.98 -25.62
N THR A 36 2.61 -6.40 -26.68
CA THR A 36 2.32 -5.01 -27.06
C THR A 36 1.53 -5.04 -28.34
N THR A 37 0.32 -4.51 -28.32
CA THR A 37 -0.59 -4.52 -29.48
C THR A 37 -0.43 -3.29 -30.35
N ASP A 38 -0.11 -2.15 -29.73
CA ASP A 38 0.05 -0.87 -30.43
C ASP A 38 1.50 -0.40 -30.40
N VAL A 39 1.94 0.27 -31.46
CA VAL A 39 3.30 0.82 -31.58
C VAL A 39 3.58 1.86 -30.48
N ALA A 40 2.56 2.61 -30.10
CA ALA A 40 2.67 3.63 -29.06
C ALA A 40 2.53 3.09 -27.61
N GLU A 41 2.15 1.81 -27.44
CA GLU A 41 1.83 1.24 -26.13
C GLU A 41 3.02 1.29 -25.16
N VAL A 42 4.22 0.97 -25.61
CA VAL A 42 5.44 1.03 -24.79
C VAL A 42 5.76 2.46 -24.36
N PHE A 43 5.56 3.42 -25.27
CA PHE A 43 5.79 4.82 -24.96
C PHE A 43 4.79 5.34 -23.92
N THR A 44 3.50 5.05 -24.10
CA THR A 44 2.45 5.44 -23.13
C THR A 44 2.69 4.79 -21.78
N ALA A 45 3.10 3.53 -21.73
CA ALA A 45 3.46 2.82 -20.51
C ALA A 45 4.61 3.51 -19.75
N TYR A 46 5.66 3.95 -20.45
CA TYR A 46 6.76 4.71 -19.84
C TYR A 46 6.31 6.05 -19.27
N VAL A 47 5.47 6.78 -19.99
CA VAL A 47 4.94 8.08 -19.53
C VAL A 47 4.03 7.88 -18.32
N GLU A 48 3.12 6.91 -18.36
CA GLU A 48 2.22 6.62 -17.26
C GLU A 48 2.95 6.15 -15.99
N LEU A 49 3.96 5.30 -16.13
CA LEU A 49 4.76 4.83 -15.01
C LEU A 49 5.55 5.97 -14.37
N SER A 50 6.20 6.81 -15.19
CA SER A 50 6.94 7.97 -14.69
C SER A 50 6.02 9.01 -14.05
N TYR A 51 4.83 9.25 -14.60
CA TYR A 51 3.80 10.11 -13.99
C TYR A 51 3.35 9.57 -12.63
N TYR A 52 3.06 8.27 -12.55
CA TYR A 52 2.64 7.61 -11.33
C TYR A 52 3.67 7.77 -10.21
N LEU A 53 4.94 7.44 -10.48
CA LEU A 53 6.02 7.56 -9.49
C LEU A 53 6.31 9.01 -9.11
N ALA A 54 6.34 9.91 -10.08
CA ALA A 54 6.52 11.33 -9.83
C ALA A 54 5.41 11.91 -8.94
N SER A 55 4.16 11.49 -9.13
CA SER A 55 3.03 11.92 -8.29
C SER A 55 3.18 11.45 -6.85
N GLN A 56 3.65 10.21 -6.61
CA GLN A 56 3.88 9.68 -5.26
C GLN A 56 4.98 10.46 -4.51
N ILE A 57 6.12 10.66 -5.16
CA ILE A 57 7.24 11.41 -4.57
C ILE A 57 6.83 12.85 -4.27
N THR A 58 6.10 13.47 -5.20
CA THR A 58 5.65 14.87 -5.05
C THR A 58 4.64 15.02 -3.91
N THR A 59 3.74 14.07 -3.72
CA THR A 59 2.76 14.09 -2.63
C THR A 59 3.45 14.09 -1.26
N ILE A 60 4.49 13.27 -1.09
CA ILE A 60 5.30 13.27 0.14
C ILE A 60 5.99 14.62 0.33
N PHE A 61 6.59 15.16 -0.73
CA PHE A 61 7.29 16.44 -0.68
C PHE A 61 6.36 17.60 -0.31
N ILE A 62 5.15 17.64 -0.89
CA ILE A 62 4.11 18.62 -0.55
C ILE A 62 3.71 18.49 0.92
N GLY A 63 3.52 17.27 1.42
CA GLY A 63 3.23 17.01 2.83
C GLY A 63 4.31 17.55 3.77
N CYS A 64 5.59 17.33 3.44
CA CYS A 64 6.71 17.87 4.22
C CYS A 64 6.75 19.42 4.18
N GLN A 65 6.54 20.03 3.00
CA GLN A 65 6.50 21.50 2.87
C GLN A 65 5.37 22.11 3.69
N PHE A 66 4.19 21.49 3.63
CA PHE A 66 3.04 21.93 4.42
C PHE A 66 3.32 21.86 5.93
N PHE A 67 3.98 20.79 6.38
CA PHE A 67 4.42 20.66 7.77
C PHE A 67 5.41 21.76 8.18
N PHE A 68 6.43 22.04 7.37
CA PHE A 68 7.38 23.11 7.66
C PHE A 68 6.71 24.48 7.73
N PHE A 69 5.74 24.73 6.87
CA PHE A 69 4.97 25.97 6.90
C PHE A 69 4.14 26.09 8.19
N LEU A 70 3.45 25.04 8.60
CA LEU A 70 2.66 25.04 9.83
C LEU A 70 3.52 25.13 11.08
N SER A 71 4.71 24.52 11.08
CA SER A 71 5.59 24.44 12.25
C SER A 71 5.98 25.79 12.82
N ALA A 72 6.03 26.82 11.99
CA ALA A 72 6.37 28.20 12.39
C ALA A 72 5.32 28.86 13.30
N GLY A 73 4.06 28.40 13.25
CA GLY A 73 2.94 28.96 14.02
C GLY A 73 2.48 28.11 15.20
N LEU A 74 3.08 26.95 15.43
CA LEU A 74 2.62 25.97 16.44
C LEU A 74 3.32 26.13 17.79
N TYR A 75 2.59 25.86 18.87
CA TYR A 75 3.19 25.69 20.19
C TYR A 75 4.06 24.41 20.23
N VAL A 76 5.03 24.36 21.14
CA VAL A 76 6.02 23.26 21.20
C VAL A 76 5.35 21.89 21.33
N PHE A 77 4.28 21.76 22.11
CA PHE A 77 3.58 20.49 22.27
C PHE A 77 2.79 20.09 21.02
N GLU A 78 2.19 21.04 20.30
CA GLU A 78 1.47 20.81 19.05
C GLU A 78 2.43 20.41 17.94
N TYR A 79 3.61 21.05 17.90
CA TYR A 79 4.68 20.69 16.95
C TYR A 79 5.11 19.22 17.14
N VAL A 80 5.37 18.78 18.38
CA VAL A 80 5.75 17.39 18.66
C VAL A 80 4.65 16.42 18.24
N TYR A 81 3.39 16.76 18.50
CA TYR A 81 2.24 15.96 18.14
C TYR A 81 2.11 15.80 16.61
N LEU A 82 2.13 16.90 15.86
CA LEU A 82 2.07 16.88 14.40
C LEU A 82 3.26 16.17 13.76
N LYS A 83 4.47 16.36 14.29
CA LYS A 83 5.66 15.64 13.84
C LYS A 83 5.47 14.12 13.97
N ASN A 84 4.93 13.64 15.09
CA ASN A 84 4.69 12.22 15.30
C ASN A 84 3.62 11.67 14.34
N ILE A 85 2.56 12.43 14.07
CA ILE A 85 1.53 12.05 13.09
C ILE A 85 2.15 11.87 11.69
N ILE A 86 2.92 12.84 11.22
CA ILE A 86 3.53 12.78 9.88
C ILE A 86 4.52 11.63 9.79
N LEU A 87 5.32 11.41 10.82
CA LEU A 87 6.22 10.27 10.89
C LEU A 87 5.45 8.94 10.82
N THR A 88 4.32 8.83 11.53
CA THR A 88 3.48 7.63 11.48
C THR A 88 2.89 7.42 10.08
N ILE A 89 2.41 8.48 9.42
CA ILE A 89 1.89 8.42 8.05
C ILE A 89 2.96 7.92 7.08
N THR A 90 4.18 8.46 7.17
CA THR A 90 5.28 8.07 6.27
C THR A 90 5.72 6.64 6.49
N ILE A 91 5.80 6.18 7.73
CA ILE A 91 6.12 4.77 8.06
C ILE A 91 5.02 3.84 7.53
N CYS A 92 3.76 4.15 7.78
CA CYS A 92 2.63 3.36 7.27
C CYS A 92 2.63 3.27 5.73
N TRP A 93 2.98 4.35 5.06
CA TRP A 93 3.09 4.37 3.60
C TRP A 93 4.21 3.44 3.09
N ILE A 94 5.38 3.46 3.71
CA ILE A 94 6.49 2.56 3.36
C ILE A 94 6.09 1.09 3.59
N ILE A 95 5.44 0.80 4.73
CA ILE A 95 4.93 -0.55 5.04
C ILE A 95 3.89 -0.99 4.00
N CYS A 96 3.01 -0.09 3.58
CA CYS A 96 2.01 -0.36 2.53
C CYS A 96 2.67 -0.80 1.22
N ILE A 97 3.67 -0.06 0.74
CA ILE A 97 4.41 -0.42 -0.48
C ILE A 97 5.11 -1.77 -0.33
N PHE A 98 5.73 -2.03 0.82
CA PHE A 98 6.41 -3.29 1.08
C PHE A 98 5.45 -4.49 1.05
N ILE A 99 4.29 -4.38 1.70
CA ILE A 99 3.26 -5.43 1.72
C ILE A 99 2.70 -5.65 0.32
N LEU A 100 2.42 -4.57 -0.41
CA LEU A 100 1.89 -4.65 -1.77
C LEU A 100 2.84 -5.43 -2.68
N ASN A 101 4.12 -5.07 -2.70
CA ASN A 101 5.08 -5.66 -3.62
C ASN A 101 5.46 -7.10 -3.27
N ASN A 102 5.56 -7.42 -1.97
CA ASN A 102 6.04 -8.73 -1.54
C ASN A 102 4.93 -9.77 -1.30
N PHE A 103 3.70 -9.32 -1.03
CA PHE A 103 2.58 -10.22 -0.71
C PHE A 103 1.43 -10.09 -1.69
N ILE A 104 0.82 -8.92 -1.78
CA ILE A 104 -0.46 -8.76 -2.50
C ILE A 104 -0.25 -9.01 -3.99
N PHE A 105 0.75 -8.40 -4.58
CA PHE A 105 0.98 -8.47 -6.00
C PHE A 105 1.40 -9.87 -6.49
N PRO A 106 2.40 -10.55 -5.89
CA PRO A 106 2.76 -11.92 -6.28
C PRO A 106 1.63 -12.92 -6.12
N VAL A 107 0.83 -12.78 -5.05
CA VAL A 107 -0.34 -13.64 -4.80
C VAL A 107 -1.40 -13.45 -5.89
N SER A 108 -1.75 -12.21 -6.20
CA SER A 108 -2.72 -11.91 -7.26
C SER A 108 -2.23 -12.39 -8.63
N TRP A 109 -0.93 -12.31 -8.87
CA TRP A 109 -0.32 -12.75 -10.13
C TRP A 109 -0.31 -14.28 -10.26
N SER A 110 0.06 -15.00 -9.19
CA SER A 110 0.05 -16.46 -9.18
C SER A 110 -1.35 -17.04 -9.43
N PHE A 111 -2.38 -16.39 -8.90
CA PHE A 111 -3.76 -16.77 -9.15
C PHE A 111 -4.12 -16.74 -10.64
N PHE A 112 -3.80 -15.67 -11.37
CA PHE A 112 -4.10 -15.58 -12.80
C PHE A 112 -3.37 -16.67 -13.61
N LEU A 113 -2.15 -17.01 -13.19
CA LEU A 113 -1.36 -18.07 -13.84
C LEU A 113 -1.92 -19.47 -13.56
N GLU A 114 -2.40 -19.73 -12.35
CA GLU A 114 -3.04 -20.99 -12.00
C GLU A 114 -4.38 -21.16 -12.72
N PHE A 115 -5.14 -20.07 -12.85
CA PHE A 115 -6.42 -20.09 -13.58
C PHE A 115 -6.24 -20.53 -15.04
N GLN A 116 -5.16 -20.13 -15.68
CA GLN A 116 -4.80 -20.63 -17.02
C GLN A 116 -4.63 -22.15 -17.06
N LYS A 117 -3.97 -22.75 -16.04
CA LYS A 117 -3.74 -24.19 -15.97
C LYS A 117 -5.05 -24.97 -15.81
N TYR A 118 -5.99 -24.45 -15.04
CA TYR A 118 -7.31 -25.07 -14.86
C TYR A 118 -8.11 -25.10 -16.17
N LEU A 119 -8.06 -24.06 -16.95
CA LEU A 119 -8.79 -23.99 -18.21
C LEU A 119 -8.21 -24.87 -19.32
N SER A 120 -6.91 -25.21 -19.27
CA SER A 120 -6.23 -26.03 -20.28
C SER A 120 -6.63 -27.54 -20.23
N PHE A 121 -7.35 -27.98 -19.22
CA PHE A 121 -7.81 -29.37 -19.06
C PHE A 121 -9.01 -29.77 -19.96
N GLN A 122 -9.69 -28.79 -20.53
CA GLN A 122 -10.81 -29.04 -21.43
C GLN A 122 -10.40 -28.64 -22.83
N ASN A 123 -10.12 -29.51 -23.73
CA ASN A 123 -9.91 -29.40 -25.20
C ASN A 123 -9.68 -27.99 -25.83
N LEU A 124 -9.66 -26.93 -25.03
CA LEU A 124 -9.40 -25.56 -25.36
C LEU A 124 -8.14 -25.07 -24.60
N THR A 125 -7.07 -24.81 -25.32
CA THR A 125 -5.84 -24.24 -24.72
C THR A 125 -5.94 -22.74 -24.71
N PHE A 126 -6.12 -22.15 -23.52
CA PHE A 126 -6.02 -20.71 -23.34
C PHE A 126 -4.58 -20.35 -22.98
N TYR A 127 -3.99 -19.43 -23.73
CA TYR A 127 -2.70 -18.85 -23.39
C TYR A 127 -2.93 -17.50 -22.71
N PHE A 128 -2.37 -17.34 -21.52
CA PHE A 128 -2.43 -16.07 -20.78
C PHE A 128 -1.28 -15.18 -21.26
N GLU A 129 -1.59 -14.33 -22.24
CA GLU A 129 -0.67 -13.31 -22.73
C GLU A 129 -1.10 -11.96 -22.16
N VAL A 130 -0.26 -11.37 -21.31
CA VAL A 130 -0.58 -10.12 -20.62
C VAL A 130 -0.16 -8.93 -21.45
N LYS A 131 -1.08 -8.02 -21.69
CA LYS A 131 -0.78 -6.71 -22.28
C LYS A 131 -0.11 -5.81 -21.25
N LEU A 132 0.94 -5.10 -21.69
CA LEU A 132 1.73 -4.24 -20.83
C LEU A 132 0.87 -3.16 -20.13
N ASN A 133 -0.02 -2.50 -20.86
CA ASN A 133 -0.89 -1.46 -20.30
C ASN A 133 -1.88 -2.01 -19.26
N GLU A 134 -2.50 -3.16 -19.53
CA GLU A 134 -3.45 -3.78 -18.60
C GLU A 134 -2.75 -4.19 -17.29
N TYR A 135 -1.52 -4.69 -17.40
CA TYR A 135 -0.67 -4.98 -16.25
C TYR A 135 -0.42 -3.75 -15.38
N LEU A 136 -0.02 -2.62 -15.98
CA LEU A 136 0.23 -1.38 -15.24
C LEU A 136 -1.03 -0.78 -14.63
N ILE A 137 -2.17 -0.87 -15.32
CA ILE A 137 -3.48 -0.44 -14.79
C ILE A 137 -3.86 -1.29 -13.59
N PHE A 138 -3.70 -2.61 -13.68
CA PHE A 138 -3.97 -3.53 -12.58
C PHE A 138 -3.09 -3.23 -11.36
N TYR A 139 -1.78 -3.06 -11.55
CA TYR A 139 -0.86 -2.69 -10.49
C TYR A 139 -1.27 -1.37 -9.81
N LYS A 140 -1.55 -0.34 -10.59
CA LYS A 140 -1.98 0.97 -10.07
C LYS A 140 -3.28 0.86 -9.27
N SER A 141 -4.27 0.11 -9.75
CA SER A 141 -5.56 -0.05 -9.07
C SER A 141 -5.42 -0.73 -7.70
N ILE A 142 -4.63 -1.80 -7.61
CA ILE A 142 -4.34 -2.47 -6.34
C ILE A 142 -3.59 -1.52 -5.39
N TYR A 143 -2.61 -0.78 -5.89
CA TYR A 143 -1.88 0.19 -5.09
C TYR A 143 -2.80 1.26 -4.50
N TYR A 144 -3.70 1.84 -5.29
CA TYR A 144 -4.63 2.86 -4.81
C TYR A 144 -5.58 2.31 -3.75
N LEU A 145 -6.12 1.11 -3.94
CA LEU A 145 -6.95 0.44 -2.95
C LEU A 145 -6.19 0.20 -1.65
N CYS A 146 -4.97 -0.33 -1.75
CA CYS A 146 -4.12 -0.59 -0.60
C CYS A 146 -3.78 0.70 0.16
N SER A 147 -3.38 1.76 -0.55
CA SER A 147 -3.05 3.05 0.05
C SER A 147 -4.26 3.69 0.76
N LEU A 148 -5.46 3.55 0.20
CA LEU A 148 -6.70 4.05 0.81
C LEU A 148 -6.98 3.36 2.15
N VAL A 149 -6.81 2.03 2.22
CA VAL A 149 -6.98 1.27 3.47
C VAL A 149 -5.98 1.73 4.54
N PHE A 150 -4.70 1.89 4.17
CA PHE A 150 -3.69 2.38 5.11
C PHE A 150 -3.93 3.82 5.57
N GLN A 151 -4.37 4.70 4.67
CA GLN A 151 -4.75 6.07 5.04
C GLN A 151 -5.94 6.09 6.01
N ALA A 152 -6.96 5.26 5.77
CA ALA A 152 -8.09 5.12 6.68
C ALA A 152 -7.65 4.62 8.07
N MET A 153 -6.70 3.68 8.13
CA MET A 153 -6.10 3.25 9.39
C MET A 153 -5.40 4.40 10.13
N VAL A 154 -4.58 5.18 9.44
CA VAL A 154 -3.88 6.32 10.05
C VAL A 154 -4.86 7.35 10.60
N LEU A 155 -5.90 7.71 9.83
CA LEU A 155 -6.95 8.61 10.30
C LEU A 155 -7.64 8.07 11.55
N PHE A 156 -7.89 6.77 11.59
CA PHE A 156 -8.45 6.12 12.76
C PHE A 156 -7.52 6.21 13.98
N PHE A 157 -6.21 6.08 13.79
CA PHE A 157 -5.25 6.27 14.89
C PHE A 157 -5.27 7.68 15.45
N ILE A 158 -5.29 8.69 14.58
CA ILE A 158 -5.41 10.08 14.99
C ILE A 158 -6.69 10.28 15.80
N PHE A 159 -7.79 9.68 15.34
CA PHE A 159 -9.06 9.72 16.06
C PHE A 159 -8.98 9.06 17.44
N LEU A 160 -8.37 7.87 17.54
CA LEU A 160 -8.17 7.19 18.83
C LEU A 160 -7.27 7.99 19.78
N ASP A 161 -6.27 8.66 19.26
CA ASP A 161 -5.35 9.49 20.04
C ASP A 161 -6.07 10.70 20.67
N LEU A 162 -7.05 11.25 19.99
CA LEU A 162 -7.94 12.29 20.54
C LEU A 162 -8.82 11.78 21.69
N PHE A 163 -9.16 10.48 21.71
CA PHE A 163 -9.99 9.84 22.73
C PHE A 163 -9.18 9.02 23.76
N LYS A 164 -7.92 9.37 24.01
CA LYS A 164 -6.98 8.65 24.91
C LYS A 164 -7.55 8.27 26.27
N THR A 165 -8.56 8.98 26.77
CA THR A 165 -9.15 8.77 28.10
C THR A 165 -10.05 7.54 28.21
N ASN A 166 -10.49 6.93 27.11
CA ASN A 166 -11.47 5.84 27.12
C ASN A 166 -11.00 4.61 26.36
N LEU A 167 -10.12 3.79 26.98
CA LEU A 167 -9.71 2.48 26.46
C LEU A 167 -10.89 1.53 26.14
N LEU A 168 -12.05 1.74 26.80
CA LEU A 168 -13.28 0.98 26.54
C LEU A 168 -13.83 1.21 25.13
N ILE A 169 -13.68 2.41 24.58
CA ILE A 169 -14.12 2.76 23.24
C ILE A 169 -13.28 1.99 22.21
N ILE A 170 -11.96 1.92 22.41
CA ILE A 170 -11.03 1.19 21.54
C ILE A 170 -11.41 -0.30 21.48
N LYS A 171 -11.71 -0.92 22.63
CA LYS A 171 -12.16 -2.33 22.67
C LYS A 171 -13.47 -2.55 21.93
N LYS A 172 -14.42 -1.61 22.01
CA LYS A 172 -15.72 -1.73 21.33
C LYS A 172 -15.61 -1.64 19.81
N PHE A 173 -14.72 -0.77 19.32
CA PHE A 173 -14.52 -0.57 17.87
C PHE A 173 -13.70 -1.68 17.21
N ARG A 174 -12.92 -2.50 17.92
CA ARG A 174 -12.09 -3.58 17.35
C ARG A 174 -12.88 -4.51 16.43
N LYS A 175 -14.07 -4.98 16.87
CA LYS A 175 -14.89 -5.90 16.08
C LYS A 175 -15.33 -5.30 14.73
N PHE A 176 -15.63 -4.00 14.74
CA PHE A 176 -16.02 -3.27 13.53
C PHE A 176 -14.85 -3.20 12.52
N PHE A 177 -13.63 -2.91 13.02
CA PHE A 177 -12.45 -2.85 12.17
C PHE A 177 -12.07 -4.21 11.58
N TYR A 178 -12.15 -5.30 12.35
CA TYR A 178 -11.89 -6.63 11.82
C TYR A 178 -12.83 -6.98 10.68
N PHE A 179 -14.11 -6.71 10.83
CA PHE A 179 -15.09 -6.93 9.78
C PHE A 179 -14.76 -6.09 8.53
N PHE A 180 -14.38 -4.84 8.73
CA PHE A 180 -14.02 -3.93 7.65
C PHE A 180 -12.77 -4.40 6.89
N PHE A 181 -11.75 -4.91 7.60
CA PHE A 181 -10.55 -5.44 6.98
C PHE A 181 -10.82 -6.69 6.14
N PHE A 182 -11.73 -7.55 6.57
CA PHE A 182 -12.15 -8.68 5.77
C PHE A 182 -12.88 -8.25 4.49
N ILE A 183 -13.74 -7.25 4.55
CA ILE A 183 -14.37 -6.69 3.35
C ILE A 183 -13.30 -6.10 2.42
N PHE A 184 -12.34 -5.34 2.95
CA PHE A 184 -11.26 -4.81 2.11
C PHE A 184 -10.37 -5.88 1.50
N SER A 185 -10.09 -6.95 2.23
CA SER A 185 -9.32 -8.06 1.69
C SER A 185 -10.01 -8.71 0.48
N THR A 186 -11.34 -8.76 0.44
CA THR A 186 -12.09 -9.29 -0.73
C THR A 186 -11.94 -8.43 -1.98
N PHE A 187 -11.76 -7.12 -1.82
CA PHE A 187 -11.52 -6.22 -2.96
C PHE A 187 -10.07 -6.23 -3.45
N LEU A 188 -9.12 -6.54 -2.56
CA LEU A 188 -7.69 -6.56 -2.89
C LEU A 188 -7.24 -7.87 -3.52
N THR A 189 -7.94 -8.96 -3.24
CA THR A 189 -7.54 -10.30 -3.68
C THR A 189 -8.48 -10.85 -4.75
N PRO A 190 -7.93 -11.71 -5.63
CA PRO A 190 -8.76 -12.58 -6.45
C PRO A 190 -9.73 -13.42 -5.59
N PRO A 191 -10.79 -13.98 -6.15
CA PRO A 191 -11.84 -14.69 -5.42
C PRO A 191 -11.38 -16.06 -4.88
N GLU A 192 -10.26 -16.12 -4.18
CA GLU A 192 -9.77 -17.29 -3.45
C GLU A 192 -9.75 -17.05 -1.95
N VAL A 193 -10.45 -17.92 -1.22
CA VAL A 193 -10.64 -17.82 0.23
C VAL A 193 -9.32 -17.79 1.01
N VAL A 194 -8.32 -18.57 0.57
CA VAL A 194 -7.02 -18.68 1.26
C VAL A 194 -6.27 -17.36 1.23
N TYR A 195 -6.18 -16.73 0.07
CA TYR A 195 -5.47 -15.45 -0.09
C TYR A 195 -6.21 -14.29 0.56
N GLN A 196 -7.55 -14.31 0.49
CA GLN A 196 -8.40 -13.35 1.17
C GLN A 196 -8.19 -13.39 2.69
N LEU A 197 -8.19 -14.59 3.28
CA LEU A 197 -7.93 -14.78 4.71
C LEU A 197 -6.51 -14.34 5.08
N ALA A 198 -5.51 -14.70 4.29
CA ALA A 198 -4.11 -14.33 4.55
C ALA A 198 -3.92 -12.81 4.62
N ILE A 199 -4.47 -12.07 3.65
CA ILE A 199 -4.38 -10.60 3.63
C ILE A 199 -5.23 -9.97 4.74
N GLY A 200 -6.44 -10.49 4.99
CA GLY A 200 -7.28 -10.03 6.09
C GLY A 200 -6.59 -10.18 7.46
N VAL A 201 -5.97 -11.33 7.72
CA VAL A 201 -5.19 -11.57 8.94
C VAL A 201 -3.97 -10.66 9.01
N CYS A 202 -3.26 -10.45 7.90
CA CYS A 202 -2.13 -9.52 7.84
C CYS A 202 -2.54 -8.08 8.22
N MET A 203 -3.67 -7.59 7.71
CA MET A 203 -4.22 -6.28 8.06
C MET A 203 -4.60 -6.19 9.55
N ILE A 204 -5.22 -7.22 10.10
CA ILE A 204 -5.59 -7.30 11.52
C ILE A 204 -4.34 -7.31 12.40
N THR A 205 -3.29 -8.06 12.05
CA THR A 205 -2.04 -8.09 12.84
C THR A 205 -1.36 -6.73 12.87
N ILE A 206 -1.31 -6.01 11.75
CA ILE A 206 -0.77 -4.65 11.70
C ILE A 206 -1.58 -3.72 12.59
N TYR A 207 -2.91 -3.78 12.50
CA TYR A 207 -3.81 -3.00 13.33
C TYR A 207 -3.59 -3.24 14.83
N GLU A 208 -3.50 -4.52 15.28
CA GLU A 208 -3.23 -4.86 16.67
C GLU A 208 -1.85 -4.39 17.13
N LEU A 209 -0.81 -4.53 16.30
CA LEU A 209 0.53 -4.01 16.63
C LEU A 209 0.52 -2.50 16.88
N ILE A 210 -0.22 -1.76 16.08
CA ILE A 210 -0.31 -0.30 16.25
C ILE A 210 -1.08 0.03 17.52
N ILE A 211 -2.17 -0.67 17.84
CA ILE A 211 -2.88 -0.48 19.12
C ILE A 211 -1.97 -0.78 20.32
N LEU A 212 -1.18 -1.86 20.25
CA LEU A 212 -0.21 -2.18 21.30
C LEU A 212 0.82 -1.06 21.47
N CYS A 213 1.36 -0.52 20.38
CA CYS A 213 2.29 0.62 20.44
C CYS A 213 1.64 1.85 21.12
N MET A 214 0.35 2.13 20.85
CA MET A 214 -0.36 3.23 21.46
C MET A 214 -0.59 3.02 22.96
N ILE A 215 -0.99 1.82 23.37
CA ILE A 215 -1.17 1.49 24.81
C ILE A 215 0.15 1.66 25.55
N PHE A 216 1.26 1.18 24.96
CA PHE A 216 2.60 1.32 25.55
C PHE A 216 3.00 2.80 25.72
N GLN A 217 2.69 3.66 24.75
CA GLN A 217 2.96 5.10 24.86
C GLN A 217 2.15 5.75 25.98
N ILE A 218 0.87 5.37 26.16
CA ILE A 218 0.02 5.90 27.23
C ILE A 218 0.56 5.48 28.61
N GLU A 219 0.96 4.22 28.76
CA GLU A 219 1.53 3.73 30.02
C GLU A 219 2.86 4.44 30.38
N LEU A 220 3.75 4.65 29.41
CA LEU A 220 5.00 5.37 29.61
C LEU A 220 4.76 6.84 30.05
N VAL A 221 3.75 7.50 29.50
CA VAL A 221 3.38 8.87 29.91
C VAL A 221 2.83 8.88 31.35
N ASN A 222 2.00 7.90 31.70
CA ASN A 222 1.46 7.78 33.05
C ASN A 222 2.54 7.50 34.10
N ILE A 223 3.51 6.63 33.82
CA ILE A 223 4.66 6.35 34.69
C ILE A 223 5.51 7.63 34.89
N LYS A 224 5.73 8.40 33.81
CA LYS A 224 6.48 9.65 33.89
C LYS A 224 5.78 10.72 34.73
N SER A 225 4.45 10.76 34.74
CA SER A 225 3.65 11.69 35.54
C SER A 225 3.58 11.30 37.03
N THR A 226 3.83 10.03 37.37
CA THR A 226 3.87 9.54 38.75
C THR A 226 5.25 9.65 39.40
N ILE A 227 6.32 9.86 38.60
CA ILE A 227 7.71 10.01 39.08
C ILE A 227 8.08 11.49 39.30
N ASN A 228 7.38 12.42 38.64
CA ASN A 228 7.52 13.86 38.85
C ASN A 228 6.49 14.39 39.83
#